data_28b4dc5004eb70b0497403a430a1d6cf
#
_entry.id   28b4dc5004eb70b0497403a430a1d6cf
#
_cell.length_a   1.000
_cell.length_b   1.000
_cell.length_c   1.000
_cell.angle_alpha   90.00
_cell.angle_beta   90.00
_cell.angle_gamma   90.00
#
_symmetry.space_group_name_H-M   'P 1'
#
loop_
_entity.id
_entity.type
_entity.pdbx_description
1 polymer ?
#
loop_
_entity_poly.entity_id
_entity_poly.type
_entity_poly.pdbx_seq_one_letter_code
_entity_poly.pdbx_strand_id
1 'polypeptide(L)'
;MDINENVKLFLRDYTFENPIIDAGRGTRDYARFDFDNLFPQRLLEVVNSSPMQTAILNNRINYILGAGFAETVDNIYSPNLSESWLELFTKCVSDYVYMGAFSIQCCLNENGSRWSFFHVPVDQVRLGKYTDRNIIEKAYLCSDWRKANRDRVVEIKMFGSETPKKSEMYLMYFKPYKPNEYYYAIPYWFSGIQYAMADGALSQYFNNFIRNNFSANLCIQYPTEPDEEKKAEIYKNLQASFGGQENAGNILLLFGENGVVPQISSVDSSTKTAELYNSIVDLVKLALVSANRLTSPVLAGISTSTGFSSKSEELIAAETMYRLTVIANERQFLLNKFNDLLNMNGLPRVLTIEDYNLTQEFNGNTDENTDKLNEGASAKDTEEQKVDDTKAENNVENVEEA
;
A
#
# COMPACT_ATOMS: atom_id res chain seq x y z
N MET A 1 13.04 -0.92 -34.96
CA MET A 1 12.06 -1.26 -33.91
C MET A 1 11.90 -0.03 -33.03
N ASP A 2 10.78 0.63 -33.18
CA ASP A 2 10.57 1.97 -32.59
C ASP A 2 10.62 1.96 -31.06
N ILE A 3 11.59 2.67 -30.52
CA ILE A 3 11.77 2.94 -29.08
C ILE A 3 10.50 3.59 -28.48
N ASN A 4 9.72 4.30 -29.32
CA ASN A 4 8.44 4.90 -28.94
C ASN A 4 7.32 3.88 -28.62
N GLU A 5 7.35 2.66 -29.14
CA GLU A 5 6.33 1.66 -28.81
C GLU A 5 6.55 1.00 -27.45
N ASN A 6 7.80 0.79 -27.05
CA ASN A 6 8.10 0.19 -25.74
C ASN A 6 7.87 1.18 -24.59
N VAL A 7 8.14 2.46 -24.78
CA VAL A 7 7.81 3.50 -23.78
C VAL A 7 6.30 3.73 -23.70
N LYS A 8 5.58 3.66 -24.83
CA LYS A 8 4.11 3.67 -24.85
C LYS A 8 3.48 2.44 -24.24
N LEU A 9 4.16 1.29 -24.21
CA LEU A 9 3.65 0.09 -23.55
C LEU A 9 3.70 0.19 -22.01
N PHE A 10 4.67 0.94 -21.47
CA PHE A 10 4.78 1.19 -20.02
C PHE A 10 3.96 2.38 -19.53
N LEU A 11 3.74 3.36 -20.41
CA LEU A 11 2.87 4.51 -20.15
C LEU A 11 1.47 4.33 -20.77
N ARG A 12 1.13 3.10 -21.15
CA ARG A 12 -0.22 2.82 -21.61
C ARG A 12 -1.18 3.11 -20.48
N ASP A 13 -1.71 4.30 -20.54
CA ASP A 13 -2.91 4.84 -19.94
C ASP A 13 -3.66 3.86 -19.01
N TYR A 14 -3.05 3.51 -17.89
CA TYR A 14 -3.83 3.08 -16.74
C TYR A 14 -4.42 4.34 -16.10
N THR A 15 -5.29 5.02 -16.82
CA THR A 15 -6.28 5.84 -16.17
C THR A 15 -7.15 4.86 -15.39
N PHE A 16 -6.84 4.67 -14.10
CA PHE A 16 -7.72 3.94 -13.21
C PHE A 16 -8.97 4.80 -13.03
N GLU A 17 -9.91 4.60 -13.92
CA GLU A 17 -11.26 5.09 -13.78
C GLU A 17 -12.04 4.12 -12.88
N ASN A 18 -13.18 4.58 -12.39
CA ASN A 18 -14.10 3.69 -11.68
C ASN A 18 -14.43 2.49 -12.56
N PRO A 19 -14.31 1.26 -12.07
CA PRO A 19 -14.52 0.08 -12.88
C PRO A 19 -15.93 0.03 -13.45
N ILE A 20 -16.04 -0.31 -14.71
CA ILE A 20 -17.32 -0.54 -15.36
C ILE A 20 -17.78 -1.96 -15.02
N ILE A 21 -18.93 -2.07 -14.36
CA ILE A 21 -19.53 -3.36 -14.07
C ILE A 21 -20.43 -3.76 -15.25
N ASP A 22 -19.99 -4.74 -16.04
CA ASP A 22 -20.77 -5.25 -17.16
C ASP A 22 -21.57 -6.48 -16.74
N ALA A 23 -22.84 -6.25 -16.42
CA ALA A 23 -23.85 -7.26 -16.18
C ALA A 23 -24.82 -7.44 -17.39
N GLY A 24 -24.45 -6.95 -18.57
CA GLY A 24 -25.29 -6.96 -19.76
C GLY A 24 -25.74 -8.35 -20.23
N ARG A 25 -26.60 -8.40 -21.25
CA ARG A 25 -27.18 -9.63 -21.84
C ARG A 25 -26.18 -10.42 -22.70
N GLY A 26 -24.93 -10.55 -22.25
CA GLY A 26 -23.93 -11.37 -22.95
C GLY A 26 -24.05 -12.87 -22.60
N THR A 27 -23.22 -13.67 -23.26
CA THR A 27 -23.17 -15.14 -23.10
C THR A 27 -22.61 -15.61 -21.76
N ARG A 28 -22.17 -14.70 -20.87
CA ARG A 28 -21.60 -15.03 -19.56
C ARG A 28 -22.63 -14.84 -18.46
N ASP A 29 -22.63 -15.73 -17.49
CA ASP A 29 -23.60 -15.77 -16.40
C ASP A 29 -23.20 -14.90 -15.19
N TYR A 30 -22.02 -14.28 -15.21
CA TYR A 30 -21.50 -13.41 -14.15
C TYR A 30 -21.35 -11.95 -14.60
N ALA A 31 -21.43 -11.04 -13.67
CA ALA A 31 -21.09 -9.64 -13.86
C ALA A 31 -19.56 -9.47 -13.96
N ARG A 32 -19.08 -8.86 -15.04
CA ARG A 32 -17.65 -8.59 -15.19
C ARG A 32 -17.22 -7.44 -14.29
N PHE A 33 -16.05 -7.58 -13.70
CA PHE A 33 -15.42 -6.54 -12.93
C PHE A 33 -14.43 -5.79 -13.82
N ASP A 34 -14.92 -4.71 -14.46
CA ASP A 34 -14.29 -3.93 -15.50
C ASP A 34 -14.27 -4.62 -16.89
N PHE A 35 -13.80 -3.88 -17.91
CA PHE A 35 -13.84 -4.28 -19.33
C PHE A 35 -13.12 -5.62 -19.61
N ASP A 36 -12.03 -5.90 -18.90
CA ASP A 36 -11.22 -7.12 -19.02
C ASP A 36 -11.48 -8.14 -17.92
N ASN A 37 -12.32 -7.80 -16.94
CA ASN A 37 -12.61 -8.60 -15.75
C ASN A 37 -11.41 -8.81 -14.81
N LEU A 38 -10.39 -7.93 -14.86
CA LEU A 38 -9.13 -8.04 -14.11
C LEU A 38 -8.90 -6.89 -13.13
N PHE A 39 -9.93 -6.10 -12.81
CA PHE A 39 -9.79 -4.96 -11.91
C PHE A 39 -9.13 -5.30 -10.56
N PRO A 40 -9.51 -6.38 -9.84
CA PRO A 40 -8.85 -6.74 -8.58
C PRO A 40 -7.36 -7.05 -8.75
N GLN A 41 -6.99 -7.76 -9.83
CA GLN A 41 -5.59 -8.09 -10.12
C GLN A 41 -4.75 -6.84 -10.39
N ARG A 42 -5.33 -5.86 -11.12
CA ARG A 42 -4.66 -4.57 -11.35
C ARG A 42 -4.50 -3.76 -10.07
N LEU A 43 -5.51 -3.76 -9.18
CA LEU A 43 -5.38 -3.13 -7.86
C LEU A 43 -4.20 -3.69 -7.07
N LEU A 44 -4.07 -5.02 -7.03
CA LEU A 44 -2.95 -5.68 -6.35
C LEU A 44 -1.60 -5.32 -6.98
N GLU A 45 -1.52 -5.24 -8.31
CA GLU A 45 -0.30 -4.80 -9.01
C GLU A 45 0.13 -3.39 -8.61
N VAL A 46 -0.82 -2.45 -8.53
CA VAL A 46 -0.55 -1.07 -8.10
C VAL A 46 -0.08 -1.04 -6.65
N VAL A 47 -0.79 -1.70 -5.74
CA VAL A 47 -0.39 -1.74 -4.32
C VAL A 47 1.00 -2.34 -4.17
N ASN A 48 1.28 -3.48 -4.81
CA ASN A 48 2.57 -4.15 -4.73
C ASN A 48 3.72 -3.32 -5.35
N SER A 49 3.43 -2.40 -6.25
CA SER A 49 4.42 -1.48 -6.82
C SER A 49 4.69 -0.25 -5.97
N SER A 50 3.79 0.09 -5.04
CA SER A 50 3.86 1.29 -4.18
C SER A 50 4.30 0.92 -2.76
N PRO A 51 5.54 1.23 -2.35
CA PRO A 51 6.00 0.97 -0.99
C PRO A 51 5.16 1.68 0.07
N MET A 52 4.79 2.94 -0.17
CA MET A 52 4.00 3.73 0.79
C MET A 52 2.59 3.17 0.95
N GLN A 53 1.89 2.88 -0.16
CA GLN A 53 0.54 2.33 -0.09
C GLN A 53 0.51 0.96 0.59
N THR A 54 1.48 0.09 0.27
CA THR A 54 1.62 -1.22 0.93
C THR A 54 1.83 -1.08 2.44
N ALA A 55 2.71 -0.18 2.88
CA ALA A 55 2.95 0.07 4.29
C ALA A 55 1.68 0.57 5.01
N ILE A 56 0.95 1.51 4.39
CA ILE A 56 -0.30 2.05 4.94
C ILE A 56 -1.36 0.96 5.09
N LEU A 57 -1.56 0.11 4.07
CA LEU A 57 -2.57 -0.95 4.13
C LEU A 57 -2.22 -2.02 5.16
N ASN A 58 -0.97 -2.45 5.24
CA ASN A 58 -0.51 -3.41 6.23
C ASN A 58 -0.67 -2.88 7.66
N ASN A 59 -0.36 -1.60 7.85
CA ASN A 59 -0.54 -0.96 9.15
C ASN A 59 -2.02 -0.88 9.53
N ARG A 60 -2.90 -0.57 8.58
CA ARG A 60 -4.35 -0.59 8.80
C ARG A 60 -4.87 -1.97 9.20
N ILE A 61 -4.37 -3.02 8.57
CA ILE A 61 -4.69 -4.41 8.96
C ILE A 61 -4.30 -4.63 10.43
N ASN A 62 -3.09 -4.23 10.83
CA ASN A 62 -2.63 -4.36 12.22
C ASN A 62 -3.52 -3.57 13.19
N TYR A 63 -3.94 -2.35 12.83
CA TYR A 63 -4.87 -1.57 13.66
C TYR A 63 -6.25 -2.23 13.78
N ILE A 64 -6.75 -2.87 12.71
CA ILE A 64 -8.03 -3.58 12.78
C ILE A 64 -7.90 -4.84 13.64
N LEU A 65 -6.82 -5.59 13.51
CA LEU A 65 -6.59 -6.83 14.27
C LEU A 65 -6.27 -6.59 15.74
N GLY A 66 -5.66 -5.45 16.09
CA GLY A 66 -5.22 -5.18 17.46
C GLY A 66 -4.35 -6.31 18.02
N ALA A 67 -4.49 -6.59 19.31
CA ALA A 67 -3.83 -7.72 19.98
C ALA A 67 -4.52 -9.08 19.71
N GLY A 68 -5.58 -9.08 18.89
CA GLY A 68 -6.37 -10.27 18.60
C GLY A 68 -7.72 -10.27 19.31
N PHE A 69 -8.37 -11.43 19.36
CA PHE A 69 -9.65 -11.55 20.07
C PHE A 69 -9.44 -11.54 21.58
N ALA A 70 -10.26 -10.74 22.28
CA ALA A 70 -10.26 -10.66 23.74
C ALA A 70 -10.69 -11.97 24.40
N GLU A 71 -11.52 -12.78 23.73
CA GLU A 71 -11.95 -14.08 24.19
C GLU A 71 -11.54 -15.16 23.18
N THR A 72 -11.01 -16.28 23.69
CA THR A 72 -10.59 -17.41 22.85
C THR A 72 -11.80 -18.31 22.56
N VAL A 73 -12.42 -18.07 21.42
CA VAL A 73 -13.51 -18.92 20.90
C VAL A 73 -12.96 -20.24 20.34
N ASP A 74 -11.70 -20.27 19.96
CA ASP A 74 -11.03 -21.44 19.38
C ASP A 74 -10.98 -22.65 20.31
N ASN A 75 -11.05 -22.44 21.63
CA ASN A 75 -11.14 -23.52 22.62
C ASN A 75 -12.45 -24.32 22.57
N ILE A 76 -13.49 -23.76 21.91
CA ILE A 76 -14.82 -24.39 21.82
C ILE A 76 -15.01 -25.02 20.44
N TYR A 77 -14.72 -24.29 19.37
CA TYR A 77 -14.86 -24.72 17.99
C TYR A 77 -13.98 -23.89 17.07
N SER A 78 -13.13 -24.52 16.26
CA SER A 78 -12.47 -23.87 15.13
C SER A 78 -13.47 -23.68 13.95
N PRO A 79 -13.30 -22.67 13.09
CA PRO A 79 -14.15 -22.42 11.91
C PRO A 79 -14.12 -23.57 10.91
N ASN A 80 -13.00 -24.26 10.83
CA ASN A 80 -12.76 -25.44 10.00
C ASN A 80 -11.68 -26.33 10.67
N LEU A 81 -11.24 -27.39 9.98
CA LEU A 81 -10.27 -28.34 10.53
C LEU A 81 -8.81 -27.84 10.56
N SER A 82 -8.52 -26.75 9.87
CA SER A 82 -7.14 -26.31 9.62
C SER A 82 -6.81 -24.91 10.14
N GLU A 83 -7.80 -24.12 10.57
CA GLU A 83 -7.63 -22.71 10.90
C GLU A 83 -8.32 -22.33 12.20
N SER A 84 -7.76 -21.38 12.93
CA SER A 84 -8.39 -20.68 14.04
C SER A 84 -9.35 -19.57 13.55
N TRP A 85 -10.24 -19.09 14.42
CA TRP A 85 -11.10 -17.95 14.12
C TRP A 85 -10.29 -16.68 13.82
N LEU A 86 -9.16 -16.50 14.52
CA LEU A 86 -8.30 -15.34 14.30
C LEU A 86 -7.58 -15.41 12.94
N GLU A 87 -7.12 -16.58 12.51
CA GLU A 87 -6.51 -16.75 11.19
C GLU A 87 -7.52 -16.51 10.06
N LEU A 88 -8.74 -17.04 10.20
CA LEU A 88 -9.81 -16.77 9.24
C LEU A 88 -10.16 -15.27 9.19
N PHE A 89 -10.25 -14.62 10.37
CA PHE A 89 -10.50 -13.20 10.49
C PHE A 89 -9.42 -12.37 9.84
N THR A 90 -8.14 -12.69 10.07
CA THR A 90 -6.98 -12.00 9.49
C THR A 90 -7.01 -12.02 7.96
N LYS A 91 -7.35 -13.16 7.35
CA LYS A 91 -7.50 -13.27 5.88
C LYS A 91 -8.64 -12.39 5.37
N CYS A 92 -9.78 -12.39 6.05
CA CYS A 92 -10.93 -11.58 5.68
C CYS A 92 -10.67 -10.07 5.87
N VAL A 93 -9.95 -9.67 6.93
CA VAL A 93 -9.50 -8.29 7.16
C VAL A 93 -8.56 -7.84 6.05
N SER A 94 -7.62 -8.69 5.65
CA SER A 94 -6.69 -8.38 4.54
C SER A 94 -7.46 -8.13 3.24
N ASP A 95 -8.35 -9.01 2.85
CA ASP A 95 -9.19 -8.80 1.65
C ASP A 95 -10.03 -7.53 1.75
N TYR A 96 -10.64 -7.28 2.91
CA TYR A 96 -11.43 -6.07 3.14
C TYR A 96 -10.62 -4.79 2.99
N VAL A 97 -9.42 -4.74 3.54
CA VAL A 97 -8.55 -3.57 3.46
C VAL A 97 -8.05 -3.33 2.03
N TYR A 98 -7.67 -4.39 1.33
CA TYR A 98 -7.15 -4.29 -0.04
C TYR A 98 -8.24 -4.06 -1.08
N MET A 99 -9.40 -4.73 -0.95
CA MET A 99 -10.44 -4.81 -1.98
C MET A 99 -11.78 -4.16 -1.58
N GLY A 100 -11.96 -3.79 -0.32
CA GLY A 100 -13.22 -3.24 0.19
C GLY A 100 -14.30 -4.29 0.48
N ALA A 101 -14.02 -5.57 0.30
CA ALA A 101 -14.93 -6.68 0.53
C ALA A 101 -14.17 -7.92 1.00
N PHE A 102 -14.87 -8.90 1.54
CA PHE A 102 -14.33 -10.22 1.81
C PHE A 102 -15.36 -11.30 1.51
N SER A 103 -14.92 -12.53 1.30
CA SER A 103 -15.78 -13.65 1.00
C SER A 103 -15.44 -14.91 1.78
N ILE A 104 -16.47 -15.65 2.14
CA ILE A 104 -16.38 -16.86 2.94
C ILE A 104 -17.22 -17.95 2.28
N GLN A 105 -16.62 -19.10 2.05
CA GLN A 105 -17.32 -20.31 1.68
C GLN A 105 -17.79 -21.00 2.94
N CYS A 106 -19.05 -21.39 2.99
CA CYS A 106 -19.62 -22.16 4.10
C CYS A 106 -20.17 -23.50 3.60
N CYS A 107 -20.05 -24.51 4.44
CA CYS A 107 -20.53 -25.86 4.19
C CYS A 107 -21.24 -26.40 5.43
N LEU A 108 -22.47 -26.90 5.25
CA LEU A 108 -23.19 -27.58 6.31
C LEU A 108 -22.77 -29.06 6.35
N ASN A 109 -22.42 -29.56 7.51
CA ASN A 109 -22.01 -30.95 7.68
C ASN A 109 -23.15 -31.95 7.34
N GLU A 110 -22.81 -33.24 7.18
CA GLU A 110 -23.76 -34.30 6.85
C GLU A 110 -24.88 -34.45 7.87
N ASN A 111 -24.63 -34.19 9.15
CA ASN A 111 -25.62 -34.24 10.19
C ASN A 111 -26.59 -33.04 10.20
N GLY A 112 -26.19 -31.93 9.49
CA GLY A 112 -26.98 -30.70 9.47
C GLY A 112 -26.87 -29.87 10.76
N SER A 113 -25.89 -30.14 11.60
CA SER A 113 -25.75 -29.54 12.93
C SER A 113 -24.68 -28.46 13.01
N ARG A 114 -23.74 -28.41 12.05
CA ARG A 114 -22.58 -27.52 12.12
C ARG A 114 -22.18 -26.99 10.75
N TRP A 115 -21.84 -25.71 10.71
CA TRP A 115 -21.23 -25.04 9.57
C TRP A 115 -19.72 -25.02 9.71
N SER A 116 -19.03 -25.28 8.62
CA SER A 116 -17.60 -25.00 8.45
C SER A 116 -17.43 -23.79 7.55
N PHE A 117 -16.45 -22.94 7.85
CA PHE A 117 -16.18 -21.69 7.15
C PHE A 117 -14.76 -21.67 6.61
N PHE A 118 -14.60 -21.25 5.36
CA PHE A 118 -13.30 -21.17 4.68
C PHE A 118 -13.20 -19.82 3.98
N HIS A 119 -12.05 -19.19 4.08
CA HIS A 119 -11.77 -17.97 3.33
C HIS A 119 -11.69 -18.27 1.84
N VAL A 120 -12.29 -17.40 1.03
CA VAL A 120 -12.14 -17.38 -0.44
C VAL A 120 -11.63 -16.01 -0.85
N PRO A 121 -10.44 -15.89 -1.47
CA PRO A 121 -9.91 -14.60 -1.88
C PRO A 121 -10.86 -13.84 -2.82
N VAL A 122 -11.13 -12.59 -2.52
CA VAL A 122 -12.12 -11.77 -3.26
C VAL A 122 -11.72 -11.55 -4.72
N ASP A 123 -10.43 -11.50 -5.02
CA ASP A 123 -9.93 -11.38 -6.38
C ASP A 123 -10.31 -12.58 -7.27
N GLN A 124 -10.56 -13.75 -6.66
CA GLN A 124 -11.00 -14.97 -7.34
C GLN A 124 -12.51 -15.06 -7.56
N VAL A 125 -13.30 -14.20 -6.92
CA VAL A 125 -14.76 -14.23 -6.95
C VAL A 125 -15.32 -13.32 -8.05
N ARG A 126 -16.32 -13.82 -8.80
CA ARG A 126 -17.21 -12.99 -9.63
C ARG A 126 -18.65 -13.33 -9.28
N LEU A 127 -19.44 -12.31 -9.07
CA LEU A 127 -20.84 -12.45 -8.70
C LEU A 127 -21.70 -12.73 -9.97
N GLY A 128 -22.67 -13.59 -9.83
CA GLY A 128 -23.67 -13.81 -10.86
C GLY A 128 -24.53 -12.56 -11.10
N LYS A 129 -25.28 -12.56 -12.16
CA LYS A 129 -26.21 -11.47 -12.47
C LYS A 129 -27.39 -11.47 -11.52
N TYR A 130 -27.98 -10.30 -11.29
CA TYR A 130 -29.25 -10.21 -10.58
C TYR A 130 -30.35 -10.96 -11.33
N THR A 131 -31.12 -11.74 -10.60
CA THR A 131 -32.34 -12.38 -11.10
C THR A 131 -33.47 -11.37 -11.17
N ASP A 132 -34.60 -11.78 -11.73
CA ASP A 132 -35.85 -10.98 -11.75
C ASP A 132 -36.35 -10.62 -10.34
N ARG A 133 -35.91 -11.37 -9.33
CA ARG A 133 -36.21 -11.10 -7.90
C ARG A 133 -35.23 -10.12 -7.27
N ASN A 134 -34.30 -9.53 -8.06
CA ASN A 134 -33.29 -8.62 -7.61
C ASN A 134 -32.32 -9.21 -6.56
N ILE A 135 -32.01 -10.51 -6.68
CA ILE A 135 -31.04 -11.24 -5.83
C ILE A 135 -29.99 -11.89 -6.71
N ILE A 136 -28.80 -12.04 -6.17
CA ILE A 136 -27.71 -12.79 -6.78
C ILE A 136 -27.75 -14.21 -6.21
N GLU A 137 -28.06 -15.19 -7.04
CA GLU A 137 -28.23 -16.58 -6.60
C GLU A 137 -26.93 -17.40 -6.72
N LYS A 138 -25.99 -16.97 -7.55
CA LYS A 138 -24.76 -17.70 -7.87
C LYS A 138 -23.55 -16.79 -7.87
N ALA A 139 -22.40 -17.38 -7.63
CA ALA A 139 -21.10 -16.77 -7.85
C ALA A 139 -20.21 -17.74 -8.64
N TYR A 140 -19.12 -17.24 -9.15
CA TYR A 140 -18.18 -17.94 -9.99
C TYR A 140 -16.76 -17.74 -9.44
N LEU A 141 -16.06 -18.85 -9.24
CA LEU A 141 -14.72 -18.87 -8.68
C LEU A 141 -13.72 -19.27 -9.75
N CYS A 142 -12.63 -18.54 -9.84
CA CYS A 142 -11.51 -18.87 -10.70
C CYS A 142 -10.20 -18.44 -10.05
N SER A 143 -9.23 -19.34 -9.96
CA SER A 143 -7.94 -19.05 -9.34
C SER A 143 -7.11 -18.02 -10.13
N ASP A 144 -7.30 -17.95 -11.44
CA ASP A 144 -6.62 -16.97 -12.31
C ASP A 144 -7.57 -16.50 -13.43
N TRP A 145 -8.16 -15.33 -13.25
CA TRP A 145 -9.07 -14.73 -14.22
C TRP A 145 -8.39 -14.31 -15.52
N ARG A 146 -7.04 -14.17 -15.57
CA ARG A 146 -6.28 -13.93 -16.80
C ARG A 146 -6.36 -15.13 -17.75
N LYS A 147 -6.51 -16.33 -17.18
CA LYS A 147 -6.57 -17.61 -17.90
C LYS A 147 -7.94 -18.28 -17.76
N ALA A 148 -8.97 -17.50 -17.47
CA ALA A 148 -10.30 -18.03 -17.26
C ALA A 148 -10.85 -18.67 -18.53
N ASN A 149 -11.19 -19.94 -18.44
CA ASN A 149 -11.93 -20.69 -19.44
C ASN A 149 -13.08 -21.46 -18.74
N ARG A 150 -13.95 -22.09 -19.53
CA ARG A 150 -15.14 -22.75 -19.01
C ARG A 150 -14.82 -23.87 -18.00
N ASP A 151 -13.68 -24.53 -18.16
CA ASP A 151 -13.28 -25.68 -17.32
C ASP A 151 -12.62 -25.24 -15.99
N ARG A 152 -12.15 -23.99 -15.91
CA ARG A 152 -11.50 -23.42 -14.72
C ARG A 152 -12.40 -22.59 -13.85
N VAL A 153 -13.58 -22.24 -14.35
CA VAL A 153 -14.55 -21.42 -13.61
C VAL A 153 -15.53 -22.35 -12.93
N VAL A 154 -15.55 -22.33 -11.61
CA VAL A 154 -16.43 -23.13 -10.78
C VAL A 154 -17.62 -22.31 -10.36
N GLU A 155 -18.83 -22.78 -10.64
CA GLU A 155 -20.07 -22.17 -10.15
C GLU A 155 -20.31 -22.60 -8.70
N ILE A 156 -20.69 -21.65 -7.85
CA ILE A 156 -21.08 -21.86 -6.46
C ILE A 156 -22.36 -21.07 -6.16
N LYS A 157 -23.27 -21.64 -5.36
CA LYS A 157 -24.49 -20.96 -4.94
C LYS A 157 -24.19 -19.89 -3.88
N MET A 158 -24.92 -18.80 -3.91
CA MET A 158 -24.86 -17.81 -2.84
C MET A 158 -25.65 -18.29 -1.63
N PHE A 159 -25.08 -18.07 -0.45
CA PHE A 159 -25.80 -18.35 0.80
C PHE A 159 -27.07 -17.48 0.90
N GLY A 160 -28.18 -18.10 1.23
CA GLY A 160 -29.51 -17.44 1.28
C GLY A 160 -30.28 -17.43 -0.04
N SER A 161 -29.69 -17.92 -1.14
CA SER A 161 -30.46 -18.11 -2.41
C SER A 161 -31.46 -19.22 -2.35
N GLU A 162 -31.21 -20.23 -1.56
CA GLU A 162 -32.12 -21.37 -1.30
C GLU A 162 -31.95 -21.88 0.15
N THR A 163 -32.79 -22.81 0.57
CA THR A 163 -32.63 -23.52 1.85
C THR A 163 -31.33 -24.35 1.77
N PRO A 164 -30.38 -24.17 2.70
CA PRO A 164 -29.10 -24.87 2.66
C PRO A 164 -29.28 -26.39 2.74
N LYS A 165 -28.54 -27.10 1.89
CA LYS A 165 -28.51 -28.56 1.89
C LYS A 165 -27.23 -29.05 2.56
N LYS A 166 -27.30 -30.24 3.13
CA LYS A 166 -26.18 -30.92 3.77
C LYS A 166 -25.08 -31.23 2.74
N SER A 167 -23.84 -31.07 3.16
CA SER A 167 -22.66 -31.32 2.32
C SER A 167 -22.57 -30.47 1.05
N GLU A 168 -23.40 -29.45 0.92
CA GLU A 168 -23.35 -28.48 -0.19
C GLU A 168 -22.61 -27.22 0.24
N MET A 169 -21.88 -26.62 -0.69
CA MET A 169 -21.08 -25.43 -0.46
C MET A 169 -21.81 -24.19 -0.94
N TYR A 170 -21.76 -23.13 -0.13
CA TYR A 170 -22.35 -21.84 -0.42
C TYR A 170 -21.31 -20.74 -0.25
N LEU A 171 -21.42 -19.65 -1.00
CA LEU A 171 -20.58 -18.49 -0.87
C LEU A 171 -21.33 -17.35 -0.18
N MET A 172 -20.68 -16.71 0.78
CA MET A 172 -21.06 -15.44 1.36
C MET A 172 -20.11 -14.37 0.86
N TYR A 173 -20.66 -13.24 0.40
CA TYR A 173 -19.87 -12.09 -0.04
C TYR A 173 -20.31 -10.87 0.77
N PHE A 174 -19.36 -10.26 1.48
CA PHE A 174 -19.62 -9.17 2.41
C PHE A 174 -18.92 -7.90 1.94
N LYS A 175 -19.68 -6.83 1.85
CA LYS A 175 -19.17 -5.49 1.59
C LYS A 175 -19.98 -4.45 2.36
N PRO A 176 -19.39 -3.31 2.78
CA PRO A 176 -20.18 -2.21 3.30
C PRO A 176 -21.01 -1.59 2.17
N TYR A 177 -22.09 -0.93 2.55
CA TYR A 177 -22.88 -0.17 1.59
C TYR A 177 -22.11 1.09 1.17
N LYS A 178 -22.03 1.30 -0.14
CA LYS A 178 -21.57 2.55 -0.73
C LYS A 178 -22.44 2.86 -1.97
N PRO A 179 -22.86 4.11 -2.16
CA PRO A 179 -23.64 4.49 -3.33
C PRO A 179 -22.95 4.09 -4.62
N ASN A 180 -23.75 3.63 -5.61
CA ASN A 180 -23.29 3.17 -6.92
C ASN A 180 -22.44 1.89 -6.96
N GLU A 181 -22.26 1.21 -5.84
CA GLU A 181 -21.57 -0.08 -5.78
C GLU A 181 -22.59 -1.25 -5.65
N TYR A 182 -23.20 -1.63 -6.77
CA TYR A 182 -24.27 -2.65 -6.75
C TYR A 182 -23.72 -4.08 -6.64
N TYR A 183 -22.70 -4.43 -7.40
CA TYR A 183 -22.11 -5.77 -7.39
C TYR A 183 -20.87 -5.82 -6.49
N TYR A 184 -19.81 -5.16 -6.88
CA TYR A 184 -18.50 -5.24 -6.24
C TYR A 184 -18.22 -4.00 -5.40
N ALA A 185 -17.37 -4.19 -4.41
CA ALA A 185 -16.83 -3.09 -3.64
C ALA A 185 -15.67 -2.42 -4.38
N ILE A 186 -15.51 -1.12 -4.17
CA ILE A 186 -14.32 -0.36 -4.51
C ILE A 186 -13.67 0.03 -3.18
N PRO A 187 -12.38 -0.29 -2.95
CA PRO A 187 -11.75 0.01 -1.69
C PRO A 187 -11.76 1.52 -1.38
N TYR A 188 -11.85 1.88 -0.11
CA TYR A 188 -11.96 3.28 0.32
C TYR A 188 -10.78 4.15 -0.13
N TRP A 189 -9.59 3.56 -0.25
CA TRP A 189 -8.35 4.22 -0.66
C TRP A 189 -8.23 4.43 -2.18
N PHE A 190 -9.16 3.93 -2.95
CA PHE A 190 -9.13 3.99 -4.43
C PHE A 190 -8.99 5.42 -4.97
N SER A 191 -9.50 6.44 -4.26
CA SER A 191 -9.31 7.84 -4.63
C SER A 191 -7.83 8.25 -4.72
N GLY A 192 -6.94 7.55 -4.02
CA GLY A 192 -5.50 7.74 -4.04
C GLY A 192 -4.75 6.89 -5.05
N ILE A 193 -5.43 6.10 -5.89
CA ILE A 193 -4.80 5.12 -6.78
C ILE A 193 -3.73 5.74 -7.70
N GLN A 194 -3.96 6.94 -8.22
CA GLN A 194 -3.01 7.65 -9.08
C GLN A 194 -1.72 8.01 -8.32
N TYR A 195 -1.83 8.35 -7.05
CA TYR A 195 -0.67 8.62 -6.20
C TYR A 195 0.08 7.35 -5.80
N ALA A 196 -0.62 6.23 -5.64
CA ALA A 196 0.03 4.93 -5.45
C ALA A 196 0.81 4.51 -6.72
N MET A 197 0.26 4.73 -7.91
CA MET A 197 0.97 4.53 -9.18
C MET A 197 2.18 5.46 -9.31
N ALA A 198 2.04 6.73 -8.91
CA ALA A 198 3.13 7.69 -8.91
C ALA A 198 4.26 7.29 -7.95
N ASP A 199 3.95 6.77 -6.76
CA ASP A 199 4.93 6.24 -5.80
C ASP A 199 5.73 5.07 -6.40
N GLY A 200 5.06 4.14 -7.06
CA GLY A 200 5.71 3.05 -7.80
C GLY A 200 6.61 3.55 -8.93
N ALA A 201 6.15 4.53 -9.70
CA ALA A 201 6.91 5.14 -10.78
C ALA A 201 8.14 5.92 -10.25
N LEU A 202 8.01 6.63 -9.13
CA LEU A 202 9.13 7.31 -8.47
C LEU A 202 10.20 6.32 -8.03
N SER A 203 9.81 5.17 -7.48
CA SER A 203 10.73 4.10 -7.09
C SER A 203 11.50 3.54 -8.29
N GLN A 204 10.84 3.35 -9.43
CA GLN A 204 11.48 2.92 -10.67
C GLN A 204 12.42 4.00 -11.24
N TYR A 205 11.96 5.26 -11.26
CA TYR A 205 12.78 6.40 -11.70
C TYR A 205 14.08 6.50 -10.89
N PHE A 206 13.98 6.41 -9.57
CA PHE A 206 15.14 6.48 -8.68
C PHE A 206 16.11 5.31 -8.90
N ASN A 207 15.59 4.11 -9.08
CA ASN A 207 16.41 2.94 -9.40
C ASN A 207 17.17 3.11 -10.73
N ASN A 208 16.50 3.60 -11.76
CA ASN A 208 17.13 3.90 -13.05
C ASN A 208 18.17 5.03 -12.94
N PHE A 209 17.87 6.07 -12.15
CA PHE A 209 18.80 7.17 -11.90
C PHE A 209 20.09 6.69 -11.20
N ILE A 210 19.98 5.79 -10.21
CA ILE A 210 21.14 5.17 -9.57
C ILE A 210 21.91 4.29 -10.55
N ARG A 211 21.23 3.44 -11.33
CA ARG A 211 21.85 2.54 -12.32
C ARG A 211 22.62 3.31 -13.39
N ASN A 212 22.14 4.48 -13.76
CA ASN A 212 22.77 5.35 -14.73
C ASN A 212 23.85 6.24 -14.11
N ASN A 213 24.40 5.90 -12.94
CA ASN A 213 25.48 6.62 -12.24
C ASN A 213 25.21 8.11 -12.05
N PHE A 214 23.97 8.50 -11.74
CA PHE A 214 23.56 9.90 -11.58
C PHE A 214 23.80 10.77 -12.81
N SER A 215 24.17 10.21 -13.96
CA SER A 215 24.40 10.99 -15.17
C SER A 215 23.06 11.38 -15.80
N ALA A 216 22.73 12.66 -15.67
CA ALA A 216 21.82 13.33 -16.57
C ALA A 216 22.38 13.24 -17.99
N ASN A 217 21.48 13.16 -18.97
CA ASN A 217 21.78 13.05 -20.39
C ASN A 217 23.12 13.63 -20.82
N LEU A 218 24.02 12.76 -21.24
CA LEU A 218 25.29 13.17 -21.80
C LEU A 218 25.05 13.69 -23.23
N CYS A 219 25.34 14.97 -23.45
CA CYS A 219 25.29 15.54 -24.77
C CYS A 219 26.71 15.53 -25.35
N ILE A 220 26.94 14.77 -26.42
CA ILE A 220 28.21 14.74 -27.15
C ILE A 220 27.99 15.42 -28.48
N GLN A 221 28.63 16.57 -28.68
CA GLN A 221 28.59 17.30 -29.93
C GLN A 221 29.83 16.97 -30.75
N TYR A 222 29.62 16.44 -31.95
CA TYR A 222 30.70 16.21 -32.90
C TYR A 222 30.87 17.42 -33.84
N PRO A 223 32.15 17.82 -34.20
CA PRO A 223 32.42 19.03 -34.95
C PRO A 223 32.08 18.93 -36.44
N THR A 224 31.87 17.73 -36.95
CA THR A 224 31.52 17.47 -38.38
C THR A 224 30.50 16.36 -38.46
N GLU A 225 29.66 16.43 -39.45
CA GLU A 225 28.73 15.37 -39.78
C GLU A 225 29.42 14.21 -40.48
N PRO A 226 29.55 13.02 -39.87
CA PRO A 226 30.18 11.87 -40.52
C PRO A 226 29.19 11.17 -41.47
N ASP A 227 29.73 10.35 -42.38
CA ASP A 227 28.96 9.47 -43.22
C ASP A 227 28.12 8.51 -42.40
N GLU A 228 27.00 8.01 -42.92
CA GLU A 228 26.03 7.14 -42.24
C GLU A 228 26.69 5.88 -41.64
N GLU A 229 27.68 5.30 -42.32
CA GLU A 229 28.45 4.16 -41.80
C GLU A 229 29.26 4.49 -40.53
N LYS A 230 29.88 5.69 -40.52
CA LYS A 230 30.61 6.17 -39.35
C LYS A 230 29.68 6.59 -38.22
N LYS A 231 28.49 7.13 -38.50
CA LYS A 231 27.47 7.40 -37.48
C LYS A 231 27.09 6.10 -36.75
N ALA A 232 26.83 5.03 -37.51
CA ALA A 232 26.49 3.72 -36.95
C ALA A 232 27.63 3.13 -36.11
N GLU A 233 28.89 3.32 -36.52
CA GLU A 233 30.07 2.90 -35.76
C GLU A 233 30.26 3.69 -34.46
N ILE A 234 30.08 5.00 -34.50
CA ILE A 234 30.09 5.88 -33.33
C ILE A 234 29.02 5.47 -32.33
N TYR A 235 27.80 5.25 -32.81
CA TYR A 235 26.69 4.77 -31.99
C TYR A 235 27.03 3.43 -31.31
N LYS A 236 27.55 2.49 -32.05
CA LYS A 236 27.93 1.17 -31.54
C LYS A 236 29.05 1.25 -30.50
N ASN A 237 30.06 2.09 -30.73
CA ASN A 237 31.17 2.28 -29.82
C ASN A 237 30.76 2.99 -28.52
N LEU A 238 29.86 3.98 -28.60
CA LEU A 238 29.28 4.63 -27.43
C LEU A 238 28.41 3.68 -26.63
N GLN A 239 27.62 2.88 -27.30
CA GLN A 239 26.79 1.84 -26.69
C GLN A 239 27.64 0.79 -25.96
N ALA A 240 28.79 0.43 -26.53
CA ALA A 240 29.74 -0.52 -25.93
C ALA A 240 30.52 0.10 -24.75
N SER A 241 30.82 1.41 -24.81
CA SER A 241 31.66 2.09 -23.80
C SER A 241 30.89 2.63 -22.61
N PHE A 242 29.63 3.02 -22.78
CA PHE A 242 28.83 3.70 -21.75
C PHE A 242 27.61 2.92 -21.27
N GLY A 243 27.30 1.77 -21.81
CA GLY A 243 26.13 1.07 -21.35
C GLY A 243 26.04 -0.39 -21.69
N GLY A 244 25.52 -1.16 -20.74
CA GLY A 244 24.76 -2.35 -21.06
C GLY A 244 23.47 -1.97 -21.82
N GLN A 245 22.78 -2.95 -22.37
CA GLN A 245 21.58 -2.79 -23.22
C GLN A 245 20.49 -1.83 -22.67
N GLU A 246 20.52 -1.49 -21.38
CA GLU A 246 19.54 -0.63 -20.71
C GLU A 246 19.90 0.88 -20.71
N ASN A 247 21.13 1.28 -21.06
CA ASN A 247 21.63 2.66 -20.93
C ASN A 247 21.68 3.43 -22.26
N ALA A 248 21.37 2.80 -23.37
CA ALA A 248 21.54 3.37 -24.72
C ALA A 248 20.62 4.57 -25.06
N GLY A 249 19.64 4.88 -24.20
CA GLY A 249 18.67 5.95 -24.43
C GLY A 249 19.05 7.35 -23.94
N ASN A 250 20.15 7.48 -23.19
CA ASN A 250 20.48 8.71 -22.46
C ASN A 250 21.62 9.52 -23.08
N ILE A 251 22.10 9.17 -24.26
CA ILE A 251 23.17 9.88 -24.96
C ILE A 251 22.58 10.66 -26.12
N LEU A 252 22.63 11.99 -26.06
CA LEU A 252 22.26 12.86 -27.15
C LEU A 252 23.52 13.12 -28.01
N LEU A 253 23.50 12.62 -29.24
CA LEU A 253 24.55 12.89 -30.22
C LEU A 253 24.10 14.05 -31.11
N LEU A 254 24.91 15.11 -31.13
CA LEU A 254 24.72 16.24 -32.03
C LEU A 254 25.91 16.27 -33.01
N PHE A 255 25.60 16.32 -34.30
CA PHE A 255 26.60 16.52 -35.36
C PHE A 255 26.45 17.96 -35.88
N GLY A 256 27.54 18.71 -35.86
CA GLY A 256 27.55 20.12 -36.28
C GLY A 256 28.39 20.34 -37.55
N GLU A 257 28.05 21.33 -38.34
CA GLU A 257 28.89 21.84 -39.43
C GLU A 257 29.95 22.79 -38.83
N ASN A 258 31.20 22.64 -39.28
CA ASN A 258 32.32 23.56 -39.04
C ASN A 258 33.13 23.44 -37.76
N GLY A 259 33.98 22.42 -37.67
CA GLY A 259 35.31 22.53 -37.01
C GLY A 259 35.42 22.89 -35.53
N VAL A 260 34.31 22.85 -34.80
CA VAL A 260 34.29 23.11 -33.35
C VAL A 260 34.65 21.80 -32.60
N VAL A 261 35.60 21.92 -31.66
CA VAL A 261 36.00 20.79 -30.81
C VAL A 261 34.78 20.16 -30.13
N PRO A 262 34.70 18.82 -30.06
CA PRO A 262 33.60 18.15 -29.37
C PRO A 262 33.43 18.68 -27.94
N GLN A 263 32.31 19.25 -27.66
CA GLN A 263 31.98 19.66 -26.30
C GLN A 263 31.09 18.57 -25.64
N ILE A 264 31.57 18.05 -24.54
CA ILE A 264 30.79 17.21 -23.67
C ILE A 264 30.19 18.14 -22.61
N SER A 265 28.90 18.40 -22.72
CA SER A 265 28.20 19.15 -21.68
C SER A 265 27.23 18.20 -20.95
N SER A 266 27.39 18.13 -19.65
CA SER A 266 26.32 17.58 -18.81
C SER A 266 25.23 18.62 -18.75
N VAL A 267 23.98 18.21 -19.02
CA VAL A 267 22.81 19.06 -18.75
C VAL A 267 22.65 19.09 -17.23
N ASP A 268 23.30 20.06 -16.61
CA ASP A 268 23.34 20.20 -15.16
C ASP A 268 21.99 20.72 -14.64
N SER A 269 21.15 19.80 -14.17
CA SER A 269 19.86 20.11 -13.53
C SER A 269 19.84 19.63 -12.06
N SER A 270 21.01 19.30 -11.49
CA SER A 270 21.10 18.49 -10.27
C SER A 270 20.36 19.08 -9.05
N THR A 271 20.52 20.38 -8.76
CA THR A 271 19.94 20.97 -7.54
C THR A 271 18.43 21.20 -7.68
N LYS A 272 17.99 21.77 -8.80
CA LYS A 272 16.55 22.00 -9.06
C LYS A 272 15.78 20.70 -9.21
N THR A 273 16.42 19.67 -9.76
CA THR A 273 15.82 18.34 -9.93
C THR A 273 15.63 17.65 -8.58
N ALA A 274 16.60 17.77 -7.65
CA ALA A 274 16.48 17.21 -6.31
C ALA A 274 15.38 17.90 -5.48
N GLU A 275 15.26 19.22 -5.55
CA GLU A 275 14.18 19.96 -4.88
C GLU A 275 12.81 19.61 -5.44
N LEU A 276 12.68 19.53 -6.76
CA LEU A 276 11.44 19.11 -7.42
C LEU A 276 11.07 17.68 -7.04
N TYR A 277 12.03 16.76 -7.03
CA TYR A 277 11.83 15.37 -6.62
C TYR A 277 11.30 15.29 -5.18
N ASN A 278 11.94 15.96 -4.25
CA ASN A 278 11.50 15.99 -2.85
C ASN A 278 10.07 16.55 -2.72
N SER A 279 9.75 17.61 -3.45
CA SER A 279 8.42 18.21 -3.46
C SER A 279 7.35 17.24 -3.99
N ILE A 280 7.68 16.47 -5.04
CA ILE A 280 6.76 15.45 -5.59
C ILE A 280 6.57 14.30 -4.59
N VAL A 281 7.65 13.81 -3.97
CA VAL A 281 7.58 12.75 -2.95
C VAL A 281 6.71 13.19 -1.78
N ASP A 282 6.86 14.43 -1.30
CA ASP A 282 6.05 14.95 -0.20
C ASP A 282 4.58 15.11 -0.60
N LEU A 283 4.29 15.56 -1.82
CA LEU A 283 2.94 15.63 -2.35
C LEU A 283 2.27 14.24 -2.40
N VAL A 284 2.97 13.25 -2.96
CA VAL A 284 2.49 11.86 -3.06
C VAL A 284 2.22 11.30 -1.66
N LYS A 285 3.14 11.51 -0.73
CA LYS A 285 3.00 11.11 0.68
C LYS A 285 1.73 11.67 1.32
N LEU A 286 1.53 12.99 1.24
CA LEU A 286 0.36 13.66 1.81
C LEU A 286 -0.95 13.20 1.17
N ALA A 287 -0.95 13.00 -0.14
CA ALA A 287 -2.11 12.51 -0.87
C ALA A 287 -2.49 11.08 -0.46
N LEU A 288 -1.51 10.18 -0.32
CA LEU A 288 -1.75 8.80 0.14
C LEU A 288 -2.24 8.76 1.59
N VAL A 289 -1.66 9.57 2.49
CA VAL A 289 -2.13 9.71 3.87
C VAL A 289 -3.60 10.15 3.92
N SER A 290 -3.96 11.17 3.14
CA SER A 290 -5.33 11.68 3.05
C SER A 290 -6.29 10.65 2.45
N ALA A 291 -5.94 10.02 1.33
CA ALA A 291 -6.76 9.00 0.67
C ALA A 291 -7.03 7.79 1.58
N ASN A 292 -6.08 7.44 2.42
CA ASN A 292 -6.20 6.37 3.41
C ASN A 292 -6.83 6.81 4.74
N ARG A 293 -7.25 8.08 4.87
CA ARG A 293 -7.88 8.62 6.07
C ARG A 293 -7.01 8.50 7.34
N LEU A 294 -5.68 8.52 7.16
CA LEU A 294 -4.76 8.55 8.30
C LEU A 294 -4.78 9.94 8.94
N THR A 295 -4.81 9.99 10.26
CA THR A 295 -4.76 11.24 11.04
C THR A 295 -3.36 11.83 11.14
N SER A 296 -2.32 10.97 10.96
CA SER A 296 -0.92 11.38 10.92
C SER A 296 -0.11 10.45 10.02
N PRO A 297 0.86 10.96 9.23
CA PRO A 297 1.79 10.14 8.45
C PRO A 297 2.61 9.15 9.30
N VAL A 298 2.92 9.54 10.54
CA VAL A 298 3.72 8.75 11.47
C VAL A 298 3.04 7.41 11.79
N LEU A 299 1.70 7.37 11.81
CA LEU A 299 0.94 6.13 12.02
C LEU A 299 1.18 5.08 10.91
N ALA A 300 1.66 5.48 9.76
CA ALA A 300 2.07 4.58 8.69
C ALA A 300 3.59 4.32 8.66
N GLY A 301 4.32 4.73 9.70
CA GLY A 301 5.78 4.66 9.73
C GLY A 301 6.47 5.66 8.79
N ILE A 302 5.72 6.65 8.28
CA ILE A 302 6.26 7.68 7.38
C ILE A 302 6.81 8.83 8.23
N SER A 303 8.11 9.02 8.22
CA SER A 303 8.79 10.10 8.93
C SER A 303 8.41 11.47 8.34
N THR A 304 8.16 12.45 9.21
CA THR A 304 8.02 13.85 8.83
C THR A 304 9.33 14.59 9.06
N SER A 305 9.54 15.70 8.34
CA SER A 305 10.77 16.50 8.41
C SER A 305 11.08 17.07 9.82
N THR A 306 10.11 17.04 10.71
CA THR A 306 10.25 17.51 12.10
C THR A 306 10.77 16.45 13.09
N GLY A 307 11.08 15.25 12.62
CA GLY A 307 11.62 14.16 13.46
C GLY A 307 10.58 13.51 14.37
N PHE A 308 10.95 12.37 14.96
CA PHE A 308 10.12 11.61 15.89
C PHE A 308 9.93 12.32 17.25
N SER A 309 10.66 13.41 17.52
CA SER A 309 10.72 14.07 18.81
C SER A 309 9.65 15.13 19.06
N SER A 310 8.74 15.37 18.11
CA SER A 310 7.64 16.29 18.36
C SER A 310 6.51 15.58 19.10
N LYS A 311 6.54 15.72 20.41
CA LYS A 311 5.43 15.49 21.34
C LYS A 311 4.73 14.13 21.21
N SER A 312 5.13 13.19 22.03
CA SER A 312 4.43 11.90 22.25
C SER A 312 2.92 12.06 22.41
N GLU A 313 2.47 13.15 23.03
CA GLU A 313 1.06 13.52 23.21
C GLU A 313 0.31 13.71 21.87
N GLU A 314 0.93 14.36 20.88
CA GLU A 314 0.30 14.57 19.57
C GLU A 314 0.15 13.22 18.81
N LEU A 315 1.13 12.33 18.94
CA LEU A 315 1.08 11.00 18.33
C LEU A 315 -0.01 10.14 18.98
N ILE A 316 -0.10 10.14 20.32
CA ILE A 316 -1.13 9.43 21.06
C ILE A 316 -2.52 9.98 20.70
N ALA A 317 -2.67 11.30 20.62
CA ALA A 317 -3.93 11.93 20.20
C ALA A 317 -4.31 11.55 18.75
N ALA A 318 -3.36 11.58 17.83
CA ALA A 318 -3.59 11.19 16.43
C ALA A 318 -3.96 9.71 16.30
N GLU A 319 -3.29 8.82 17.03
CA GLU A 319 -3.59 7.39 17.09
C GLU A 319 -4.99 7.16 17.68
N THR A 320 -5.29 7.75 18.81
CA THR A 320 -6.60 7.64 19.45
C THR A 320 -7.72 8.11 18.52
N MET A 321 -7.52 9.24 17.86
CA MET A 321 -8.48 9.75 16.88
C MET A 321 -8.67 8.82 15.69
N TYR A 322 -7.58 8.28 15.13
CA TYR A 322 -7.64 7.30 14.04
C TYR A 322 -8.40 6.05 14.45
N ARG A 323 -8.08 5.50 15.62
CA ARG A 323 -8.72 4.30 16.16
C ARG A 323 -10.22 4.51 16.38
N LEU A 324 -10.63 5.62 16.98
CA LEU A 324 -12.04 5.88 17.31
C LEU A 324 -12.88 6.27 16.08
N THR A 325 -12.31 7.01 15.11
CA THR A 325 -13.12 7.56 13.99
C THR A 325 -13.05 6.71 12.73
N VAL A 326 -11.98 5.96 12.52
CA VAL A 326 -11.76 5.16 11.30
C VAL A 326 -11.85 3.68 11.61
N ILE A 327 -10.99 3.19 12.50
CA ILE A 327 -10.82 1.75 12.75
C ILE A 327 -12.05 1.15 13.46
N ALA A 328 -12.63 1.86 14.43
CA ALA A 328 -13.76 1.35 15.20
C ALA A 328 -14.95 0.95 14.32
N ASN A 329 -15.29 1.76 13.33
CA ASN A 329 -16.39 1.47 12.41
C ASN A 329 -16.13 0.24 11.53
N GLU A 330 -14.90 0.06 11.09
CA GLU A 330 -14.49 -1.09 10.27
C GLU A 330 -14.45 -2.37 11.11
N ARG A 331 -13.90 -2.31 12.31
CA ARG A 331 -13.95 -3.42 13.28
C ARG A 331 -15.39 -3.84 13.56
N GLN A 332 -16.25 -2.87 13.83
CA GLN A 332 -17.67 -3.17 14.11
C GLN A 332 -18.33 -3.89 12.92
N PHE A 333 -18.10 -3.43 11.69
CA PHE A 333 -18.64 -4.10 10.50
C PHE A 333 -18.13 -5.56 10.41
N LEU A 334 -16.82 -5.77 10.52
CA LEU A 334 -16.19 -7.08 10.42
C LEU A 334 -16.64 -8.02 11.56
N LEU A 335 -16.58 -7.55 12.80
CA LEU A 335 -16.95 -8.32 13.97
C LEU A 335 -18.44 -8.71 13.96
N ASN A 336 -19.33 -7.82 13.50
CA ASN A 336 -20.74 -8.16 13.36
C ASN A 336 -20.94 -9.33 12.41
N LYS A 337 -20.23 -9.37 11.28
CA LYS A 337 -20.30 -10.48 10.33
C LYS A 337 -19.74 -11.78 10.91
N PHE A 338 -18.62 -11.72 11.61
CA PHE A 338 -18.05 -12.89 12.29
C PHE A 338 -18.91 -13.39 13.45
N ASN A 339 -19.51 -12.51 14.22
CA ASN A 339 -20.49 -12.87 15.24
C ASN A 339 -21.75 -13.51 14.64
N ASP A 340 -22.15 -13.11 13.43
CA ASP A 340 -23.23 -13.80 12.70
C ASP A 340 -22.81 -15.24 12.32
N LEU A 341 -21.57 -15.48 11.90
CA LEU A 341 -21.05 -16.82 11.61
C LEU A 341 -21.01 -17.71 12.87
N LEU A 342 -20.57 -17.15 14.02
CA LEU A 342 -20.64 -17.88 15.30
C LEU A 342 -22.07 -18.29 15.62
N ASN A 343 -23.02 -17.37 15.48
CA ASN A 343 -24.42 -17.62 15.77
C ASN A 343 -25.04 -18.71 14.87
N MET A 344 -24.56 -18.89 13.62
CA MET A 344 -24.97 -20.00 12.76
C MET A 344 -24.65 -21.38 13.37
N ASN A 345 -23.61 -21.47 14.18
CA ASN A 345 -23.23 -22.68 14.93
C ASN A 345 -23.80 -22.71 16.35
N GLY A 346 -24.71 -21.80 16.69
CA GLY A 346 -25.27 -21.72 18.04
C GLY A 346 -24.31 -21.20 19.11
N LEU A 347 -23.18 -20.59 18.70
CA LEU A 347 -22.23 -19.98 19.58
C LEU A 347 -22.65 -18.54 19.95
N PRO A 348 -22.31 -18.04 21.13
CA PRO A 348 -22.64 -16.68 21.52
C PRO A 348 -21.88 -15.65 20.66
N ARG A 349 -22.46 -14.45 20.50
CA ARG A 349 -21.88 -13.31 19.78
C ARG A 349 -20.93 -12.53 20.71
N VAL A 350 -19.76 -13.05 20.95
CA VAL A 350 -18.83 -12.52 21.96
C VAL A 350 -17.51 -12.02 21.40
N LEU A 351 -17.27 -12.12 20.07
CA LEU A 351 -16.02 -11.65 19.49
C LEU A 351 -15.87 -10.14 19.65
N THR A 352 -14.81 -9.77 20.36
CA THR A 352 -14.33 -8.40 20.48
C THR A 352 -12.83 -8.40 20.26
N ILE A 353 -12.29 -7.27 19.82
CA ILE A 353 -10.84 -7.08 19.59
C ILE A 353 -10.24 -6.40 20.81
N GLU A 354 -9.13 -6.93 21.28
CA GLU A 354 -8.31 -6.29 22.30
C GLU A 354 -7.36 -5.27 21.66
N ASP A 355 -7.30 -4.07 22.22
CA ASP A 355 -6.40 -3.03 21.74
C ASP A 355 -5.02 -3.15 22.39
N TYR A 356 -3.96 -2.77 21.66
CA TYR A 356 -2.64 -2.59 22.26
C TYR A 356 -2.66 -1.42 23.25
N ASN A 357 -2.18 -1.63 24.48
CA ASN A 357 -2.05 -0.58 25.51
C ASN A 357 -0.75 0.20 25.33
N LEU A 358 -0.67 1.06 24.33
CA LEU A 358 0.49 1.93 24.08
C LEU A 358 0.75 2.92 25.23
N THR A 359 -0.29 3.35 25.94
CA THR A 359 -0.17 4.33 27.05
C THR A 359 0.55 3.80 28.28
N GLN A 360 0.52 2.51 28.55
CA GLN A 360 1.24 1.95 29.72
C GLN A 360 2.74 1.79 29.47
N GLU A 361 3.14 1.49 28.23
CA GLU A 361 4.56 1.36 27.89
C GLU A 361 5.27 2.71 27.77
N PHE A 362 4.58 3.76 27.30
CA PHE A 362 5.15 5.11 27.22
C PHE A 362 5.24 5.80 28.57
N ASN A 363 4.26 5.64 29.47
CA ASN A 363 4.29 6.21 30.82
C ASN A 363 5.21 5.47 31.78
N GLY A 364 5.45 4.17 31.57
CA GLY A 364 6.37 3.38 32.40
C GLY A 364 7.86 3.69 32.20
N ASN A 365 8.24 4.29 31.07
CA ASN A 365 9.63 4.63 30.75
C ASN A 365 9.98 6.12 30.95
N THR A 366 8.99 6.99 31.21
CA THR A 366 9.26 8.42 31.39
C THR A 366 9.73 8.78 32.79
N ASP A 367 9.37 8.03 33.81
CA ASP A 367 9.73 8.38 35.20
C ASP A 367 11.16 7.99 35.59
N GLU A 368 11.75 6.94 34.97
CA GLU A 368 13.13 6.54 35.29
C GLU A 368 14.23 7.18 34.41
N ASN A 369 13.90 7.63 33.18
CA ASN A 369 14.91 8.21 32.29
C ASN A 369 14.95 9.73 32.30
N THR A 370 13.88 10.43 32.68
CA THR A 370 13.88 11.88 32.81
C THR A 370 14.70 12.35 34.03
N ASP A 371 14.70 11.61 35.11
CA ASP A 371 15.52 11.95 36.29
C ASP A 371 17.01 11.75 36.00
N LYS A 372 17.42 10.71 35.27
CA LYS A 372 18.80 10.49 34.87
C LYS A 372 19.34 11.47 33.82
N LEU A 373 18.48 12.00 32.95
CA LEU A 373 18.86 12.99 31.95
C LEU A 373 18.95 14.40 32.58
N ASN A 374 18.12 14.72 33.55
CA ASN A 374 18.19 15.99 34.27
C ASN A 374 19.36 16.05 35.25
N GLU A 375 19.75 14.94 35.90
CA GLU A 375 20.96 14.88 36.73
C GLU A 375 22.23 15.01 35.86
N GLY A 376 22.24 14.46 34.62
CA GLY A 376 23.36 14.60 33.69
C GLY A 376 23.51 15.99 33.06
N ALA A 377 22.41 16.69 32.85
CA ALA A 377 22.41 18.06 32.34
C ALA A 377 22.81 19.09 33.41
N SER A 378 22.31 18.91 34.63
CA SER A 378 22.67 19.80 35.77
C SER A 378 24.15 19.68 36.15
N ALA A 379 24.78 18.51 36.00
CA ALA A 379 26.20 18.32 36.26
C ALA A 379 27.13 18.96 35.19
N LYS A 380 26.68 19.01 33.94
CA LYS A 380 27.47 19.64 32.85
C LYS A 380 27.42 21.16 32.86
N ASP A 381 26.25 21.74 33.16
CA ASP A 381 26.10 23.20 33.27
C ASP A 381 26.89 23.78 34.45
N THR A 382 27.10 22.97 35.52
CA THR A 382 27.89 23.42 36.67
C THR A 382 29.38 23.34 36.42
N GLU A 383 29.87 22.47 35.54
CA GLU A 383 31.31 22.40 35.18
C GLU A 383 31.68 23.45 34.10
N GLU A 384 30.79 23.78 33.16
CA GLU A 384 31.03 24.84 32.17
C GLU A 384 31.01 26.24 32.80
N GLN A 385 30.15 26.52 33.80
CA GLN A 385 30.19 27.79 34.55
C GLN A 385 31.44 27.97 35.40
N LYS A 386 32.00 26.89 35.99
CA LYS A 386 33.24 26.98 36.74
C LYS A 386 34.49 27.21 35.88
N VAL A 387 34.46 26.81 34.63
CA VAL A 387 35.58 27.01 33.69
C VAL A 387 35.56 28.44 33.11
N ASP A 388 34.39 29.08 32.98
CA ASP A 388 34.30 30.45 32.49
C ASP A 388 34.64 31.49 33.59
N ASP A 389 34.31 31.28 34.84
CA ASP A 389 34.68 32.15 35.94
C ASP A 389 36.16 32.15 36.21
N THR A 390 36.88 31.02 36.05
CA THR A 390 38.34 30.93 36.16
C THR A 390 39.10 31.59 35.01
N LYS A 391 38.49 31.73 33.85
CA LYS A 391 39.07 32.49 32.71
C LYS A 391 38.84 33.99 32.81
N ALA A 392 37.81 34.45 33.48
CA ALA A 392 37.53 35.84 33.71
C ALA A 392 38.48 36.44 34.75
N GLU A 393 38.81 35.73 35.81
CA GLU A 393 39.76 36.22 36.83
C GLU A 393 41.22 36.31 36.34
N ASN A 394 41.66 35.42 35.44
CA ASN A 394 43.02 35.46 34.89
C ASN A 394 43.21 36.54 33.81
N ASN A 395 42.16 37.18 33.30
CA ASN A 395 42.28 38.29 32.35
C ASN A 395 42.26 39.68 33.01
N VAL A 396 41.94 39.78 34.29
CA VAL A 396 41.95 41.06 35.02
C VAL A 396 43.30 41.35 35.65
N GLU A 397 44.11 40.33 36.01
CA GLU A 397 45.45 40.53 36.59
C GLU A 397 46.55 40.94 35.54
N ASN A 398 46.30 40.80 34.22
CA ASN A 398 47.29 41.15 33.18
C ASN A 398 47.10 42.54 32.55
N VAL A 399 46.23 43.41 33.09
CA VAL A 399 45.97 44.78 32.59
C VAL A 399 46.49 45.85 33.55
N GLU A 400 46.97 45.52 34.76
CA GLU A 400 47.55 46.51 35.72
C GLU A 400 49.09 46.57 35.76
N GLU A 401 49.81 45.83 34.93
CA GLU A 401 51.28 45.90 34.84
C GLU A 401 51.82 46.17 33.41
N ALA A 402 51.22 47.13 32.66
CA ALA A 402 51.81 47.62 31.44
C ALA A 402 51.55 49.12 31.24
#